data_e91ed5235ca3aead9cce101c8f5dc26b
#
_entry.id   e91ed5235ca3aead9cce101c8f5dc26b
#
_cell.length_a   1.000
_cell.length_b   1.000
_cell.length_c   1.000
_cell.angle_alpha   90.00
_cell.angle_beta   90.00
_cell.angle_gamma   90.00
#
_symmetry.space_group_name_H-M   'P 1'
#
loop_
_entity.id
_entity.type
_entity.pdbx_description
1 polymer ?
#
loop_
_entity_poly.entity_id
_entity_poly.type
_entity_poly.pdbx_seq_one_letter_code
_entity_poly.pdbx_strand_id
1 'polypeptide(L)'
;PQWRGNYGVRFWHSDWQAIIFEYTDKILATGFDGVYLDKVDEFEEMGHKDEMVEFVARIAARAKSQRADFMIVSQNGDALIPNARFRKAIDAFAREDLLYGENAEGARNSAASIRESVRRLKMLTAEGKPVFVVEYPRNEEQAKTARREISDNKFIGLIAKRALDQL
;
A
#
# COMPACT_ATOMS: atom_id res chain seq x y z
N PRO A 1 7.75 -18.95 -3.63
CA PRO A 1 6.88 -17.91 -3.07
C PRO A 1 6.74 -18.09 -1.57
N GLN A 2 6.78 -17.00 -0.83
CA GLN A 2 6.64 -16.99 0.64
C GLN A 2 5.30 -17.59 1.10
N TRP A 3 4.30 -17.45 0.25
CA TRP A 3 2.96 -18.01 0.45
C TRP A 3 2.70 -19.11 -0.56
N ARG A 4 2.48 -20.34 -0.07
CA ARG A 4 2.20 -21.50 -0.92
C ARG A 4 0.93 -21.28 -1.75
N GLY A 5 1.05 -21.46 -3.08
CA GLY A 5 -0.05 -21.27 -4.03
C GLY A 5 -0.19 -19.85 -4.59
N ASN A 6 0.63 -18.90 -4.15
CA ASN A 6 0.69 -17.58 -4.74
C ASN A 6 1.78 -17.51 -5.82
N TYR A 7 1.47 -16.85 -6.90
CA TYR A 7 2.36 -16.72 -8.06
C TYR A 7 2.43 -15.25 -8.49
N GLY A 8 3.63 -14.77 -8.83
CA GLY A 8 3.79 -13.48 -9.49
C GLY A 8 3.11 -13.49 -10.86
N VAL A 9 2.40 -12.44 -11.18
CA VAL A 9 1.67 -12.29 -12.45
C VAL A 9 2.23 -11.14 -13.25
N ARG A 10 2.14 -11.22 -14.57
CA ARG A 10 2.47 -10.09 -15.45
C ARG A 10 1.38 -9.04 -15.37
N PHE A 11 1.40 -8.22 -14.31
CA PHE A 11 0.36 -7.22 -14.04
C PHE A 11 0.19 -6.18 -15.16
N TRP A 12 1.18 -6.03 -16.04
CA TRP A 12 1.10 -5.18 -17.24
C TRP A 12 0.37 -5.85 -18.41
N HIS A 13 0.07 -7.15 -18.32
CA HIS A 13 -0.64 -7.87 -19.38
C HIS A 13 -2.13 -7.55 -19.38
N SER A 14 -2.69 -7.30 -20.58
CA SER A 14 -4.09 -6.91 -20.75
C SER A 14 -5.09 -7.89 -20.14
N ASP A 15 -4.85 -9.19 -20.28
CA ASP A 15 -5.77 -10.22 -19.79
C ASP A 15 -5.84 -10.22 -18.24
N TRP A 16 -4.69 -10.04 -17.56
CA TRP A 16 -4.68 -9.89 -16.13
C TRP A 16 -5.41 -8.62 -15.69
N GLN A 17 -5.14 -7.52 -16.37
CA GLN A 17 -5.82 -6.25 -16.07
C GLN A 17 -7.33 -6.36 -16.26
N ALA A 18 -7.80 -7.09 -17.29
CA ALA A 18 -9.22 -7.33 -17.51
C ALA A 18 -9.86 -8.09 -16.32
N ILE A 19 -9.19 -9.13 -15.80
CA ILE A 19 -9.63 -9.87 -14.61
C ILE A 19 -9.79 -8.95 -13.40
N ILE A 20 -8.79 -8.09 -13.15
CA ILE A 20 -8.85 -7.15 -12.00
C ILE A 20 -9.93 -6.09 -12.20
N PHE A 21 -10.16 -5.62 -13.42
CA PHE A 21 -11.25 -4.68 -13.70
C PHE A 21 -12.62 -5.31 -13.45
N GLU A 22 -12.85 -6.55 -13.90
CA GLU A 22 -14.09 -7.28 -13.61
C GLU A 22 -14.26 -7.53 -12.09
N TYR A 23 -13.17 -7.81 -11.39
CA TYR A 23 -13.21 -7.98 -9.93
C TYR A 23 -13.57 -6.67 -9.23
N THR A 24 -12.99 -5.56 -9.69
CA THR A 24 -13.33 -4.22 -9.18
C THR A 24 -14.82 -3.90 -9.38
N ASP A 25 -15.37 -4.22 -10.55
CA ASP A 25 -16.79 -4.01 -10.85
C ASP A 25 -17.70 -4.85 -9.92
N LYS A 26 -17.30 -6.10 -9.62
CA LYS A 26 -18.04 -6.95 -8.68
C LYS A 26 -18.04 -6.36 -7.27
N ILE A 27 -16.89 -5.84 -6.81
CA ILE A 27 -16.77 -5.18 -5.51
C ILE A 27 -17.70 -3.94 -5.46
N LEU A 28 -17.67 -3.11 -6.50
CA LEU A 28 -18.58 -1.97 -6.64
C LEU A 28 -20.05 -2.38 -6.54
N ALA A 29 -20.44 -3.43 -7.27
CA ALA A 29 -21.81 -3.91 -7.30
C ALA A 29 -22.30 -4.48 -5.95
N THR A 30 -21.38 -4.93 -5.07
CA THR A 30 -21.71 -5.43 -3.73
C THR A 30 -21.84 -4.34 -2.67
N GLY A 31 -21.58 -3.07 -3.02
CA GLY A 31 -21.78 -1.92 -2.15
C GLY A 31 -20.62 -1.55 -1.24
N PHE A 32 -19.42 -2.09 -1.47
CA PHE A 32 -18.22 -1.64 -0.76
C PHE A 32 -17.86 -0.20 -1.12
N ASP A 33 -17.30 0.56 -0.17
CA ASP A 33 -16.92 1.96 -0.34
C ASP A 33 -15.60 2.16 -1.08
N GLY A 34 -14.83 1.11 -1.29
CA GLY A 34 -13.55 1.18 -1.96
C GLY A 34 -12.86 -0.17 -2.09
N VAL A 35 -11.64 -0.12 -2.59
CA VAL A 35 -10.71 -1.27 -2.66
C VAL A 35 -9.41 -0.95 -1.97
N TYR A 36 -8.85 -1.98 -1.34
CA TYR A 36 -7.51 -1.97 -0.78
C TYR A 36 -6.63 -2.82 -1.70
N LEU A 37 -5.74 -2.16 -2.45
CA LEU A 37 -4.91 -2.79 -3.46
C LEU A 37 -3.62 -3.30 -2.81
N ASP A 38 -3.54 -4.61 -2.65
CA ASP A 38 -2.32 -5.30 -2.21
C ASP A 38 -1.42 -5.64 -3.40
N LYS A 39 -0.14 -5.93 -3.13
CA LYS A 39 0.87 -6.31 -4.14
C LYS A 39 1.13 -5.25 -5.22
N VAL A 40 0.86 -3.99 -4.91
CA VAL A 40 1.25 -2.86 -5.79
C VAL A 40 2.78 -2.72 -5.87
N ASP A 41 3.50 -3.23 -4.89
CA ASP A 41 4.97 -3.29 -4.83
C ASP A 41 5.60 -4.35 -5.73
N GLU A 42 4.84 -5.21 -6.40
CA GLU A 42 5.35 -6.27 -7.28
C GLU A 42 6.30 -5.76 -8.38
N PHE A 43 6.20 -4.48 -8.76
CA PHE A 43 7.12 -3.85 -9.70
C PHE A 43 8.56 -3.76 -9.18
N GLU A 44 8.79 -3.83 -7.88
CA GLU A 44 10.13 -3.81 -7.27
C GLU A 44 10.91 -5.09 -7.60
N GLU A 45 10.20 -6.22 -7.74
CA GLU A 45 10.77 -7.50 -8.13
C GLU A 45 10.77 -7.70 -9.65
N MET A 46 9.68 -7.32 -10.33
CA MET A 46 9.45 -7.63 -11.74
C MET A 46 9.82 -6.49 -12.70
N GLY A 47 10.11 -5.28 -12.17
CA GLY A 47 10.22 -4.08 -12.99
C GLY A 47 8.86 -3.54 -13.42
N HIS A 48 8.79 -2.82 -14.52
CA HIS A 48 7.54 -2.29 -15.06
C HIS A 48 6.85 -1.25 -14.16
N LYS A 49 7.64 -0.35 -13.57
CA LYS A 49 7.16 0.67 -12.63
C LYS A 49 6.09 1.59 -13.22
N ASP A 50 6.30 2.04 -14.44
CA ASP A 50 5.37 2.95 -15.12
C ASP A 50 4.06 2.25 -15.48
N GLU A 51 4.13 0.98 -15.85
CA GLU A 51 2.95 0.15 -16.11
C GLU A 51 2.14 -0.09 -14.82
N MET A 52 2.79 -0.23 -13.65
CA MET A 52 2.07 -0.32 -12.39
C MET A 52 1.35 1.00 -12.05
N VAL A 53 1.99 2.14 -12.27
CA VAL A 53 1.34 3.45 -12.11
C VAL A 53 0.10 3.56 -13.01
N GLU A 54 0.25 3.17 -14.29
CA GLU A 54 -0.86 3.20 -15.25
C GLU A 54 -1.98 2.24 -14.86
N PHE A 55 -1.63 1.05 -14.38
CA PHE A 55 -2.61 0.05 -13.97
C PHE A 55 -3.45 0.54 -12.79
N VAL A 56 -2.82 1.07 -11.73
CA VAL A 56 -3.54 1.66 -10.60
C VAL A 56 -4.41 2.84 -11.04
N ALA A 57 -3.91 3.70 -11.93
CA ALA A 57 -4.67 4.81 -12.46
C ALA A 57 -5.90 4.37 -13.27
N ARG A 58 -5.80 3.27 -14.03
CA ARG A 58 -6.92 2.70 -14.78
C ARG A 58 -7.96 2.04 -13.88
N ILE A 59 -7.55 1.35 -12.80
CA ILE A 59 -8.48 0.83 -11.77
C ILE A 59 -9.27 2.00 -11.18
N ALA A 60 -8.57 3.06 -10.75
CA ALA A 60 -9.20 4.24 -10.17
C ALA A 60 -10.17 4.92 -11.14
N ALA A 61 -9.77 5.14 -12.38
CA ALA A 61 -10.61 5.77 -13.40
C ALA A 61 -11.87 4.94 -13.67
N ARG A 62 -11.75 3.62 -13.80
CA ARG A 62 -12.88 2.71 -14.02
C ARG A 62 -13.87 2.74 -12.85
N ALA A 63 -13.37 2.61 -11.64
CA ALA A 63 -14.19 2.60 -10.44
C ALA A 63 -14.92 3.94 -10.25
N LYS A 64 -14.16 5.04 -10.32
CA LYS A 64 -14.71 6.39 -10.11
C LYS A 64 -15.63 6.88 -11.23
N SER A 65 -15.55 6.32 -12.44
CA SER A 65 -16.53 6.58 -13.49
C SER A 65 -17.92 6.00 -13.17
N GLN A 66 -17.98 4.96 -12.34
CA GLN A 66 -19.22 4.32 -11.90
C GLN A 66 -19.72 4.89 -10.56
N ARG A 67 -18.79 5.17 -9.64
CA ARG A 67 -19.07 5.78 -8.33
C ARG A 67 -17.94 6.75 -7.97
N ALA A 68 -18.21 8.05 -8.05
CA ALA A 68 -17.20 9.10 -7.96
C ALA A 68 -16.44 9.14 -6.61
N ASP A 69 -17.09 8.73 -5.52
CA ASP A 69 -16.56 8.67 -4.16
C ASP A 69 -15.91 7.31 -3.79
N PHE A 70 -15.80 6.37 -4.77
CA PHE A 70 -15.18 5.08 -4.52
C PHE A 70 -13.70 5.23 -4.19
N MET A 71 -13.29 4.72 -3.02
CA MET A 71 -11.94 4.89 -2.50
C MET A 71 -10.96 3.87 -3.07
N ILE A 72 -9.77 4.33 -3.40
CA ILE A 72 -8.63 3.51 -3.80
C ILE A 72 -7.53 3.65 -2.74
N VAL A 73 -7.31 2.62 -1.96
CA VAL A 73 -6.20 2.54 -1.01
C VAL A 73 -5.11 1.66 -1.59
N SER A 74 -3.90 2.16 -1.71
CA SER A 74 -2.75 1.36 -2.18
C SER A 74 -1.91 0.92 -0.99
N GLN A 75 -1.51 -0.35 -0.97
CA GLN A 75 -0.59 -0.89 0.03
C GLN A 75 0.80 -1.08 -0.56
N ASN A 76 1.81 -0.63 0.18
CA ASN A 76 3.23 -0.74 -0.17
C ASN A 76 3.59 -0.08 -1.53
N GLY A 77 4.83 -0.28 -2.01
CA GLY A 77 5.26 0.36 -3.24
C GLY A 77 5.40 1.88 -3.14
N ASP A 78 5.84 2.41 -2.00
CA ASP A 78 6.00 3.86 -1.78
C ASP A 78 6.96 4.52 -2.77
N ALA A 79 7.78 3.74 -3.50
CA ALA A 79 8.59 4.22 -4.61
C ALA A 79 7.74 4.76 -5.80
N LEU A 80 6.42 4.49 -5.85
CA LEU A 80 5.49 5.08 -6.83
C LEU A 80 5.03 6.49 -6.44
N ILE A 81 5.07 6.85 -5.17
CA ILE A 81 4.53 8.12 -4.66
C ILE A 81 5.12 9.37 -5.35
N PRO A 82 6.41 9.43 -5.74
CA PRO A 82 6.92 10.59 -6.49
C PRO A 82 6.19 10.84 -7.82
N ASN A 83 5.53 9.83 -8.40
CA ASN A 83 4.74 9.98 -9.62
C ASN A 83 3.39 10.67 -9.32
N ALA A 84 3.16 11.84 -9.90
CA ALA A 84 1.94 12.62 -9.67
C ALA A 84 0.67 11.90 -10.17
N ARG A 85 0.75 11.09 -11.24
CA ARG A 85 -0.36 10.29 -11.77
C ARG A 85 -0.78 9.22 -10.76
N PHE A 86 0.19 8.57 -10.12
CA PHE A 86 -0.09 7.62 -9.05
C PHE A 86 -0.79 8.28 -7.86
N ARG A 87 -0.22 9.39 -7.35
CA ARG A 87 -0.84 10.11 -6.22
C ARG A 87 -2.26 10.56 -6.53
N LYS A 88 -2.53 11.01 -7.78
CA LYS A 88 -3.89 11.41 -8.20
C LYS A 88 -4.88 10.24 -8.24
N ALA A 89 -4.40 9.03 -8.49
CA ALA A 89 -5.24 7.85 -8.60
C ALA A 89 -5.70 7.31 -7.24
N ILE A 90 -4.88 7.43 -6.20
CA ILE A 90 -5.17 6.89 -4.87
C ILE A 90 -5.78 7.92 -3.93
N ASP A 91 -6.60 7.48 -3.00
CA ASP A 91 -7.25 8.32 -1.98
C ASP A 91 -6.55 8.20 -0.62
N ALA A 92 -5.94 7.05 -0.35
CA ALA A 92 -5.14 6.78 0.83
C ALA A 92 -3.99 5.80 0.51
N PHE A 93 -3.06 5.68 1.42
CA PHE A 93 -1.92 4.77 1.29
C PHE A 93 -1.68 4.02 2.58
N ALA A 94 -1.32 2.75 2.48
CA ALA A 94 -0.90 1.92 3.60
C ALA A 94 0.53 1.43 3.41
N ARG A 95 1.31 1.44 4.48
CA ARG A 95 2.68 0.92 4.52
C ARG A 95 2.82 -0.08 5.64
N GLU A 96 3.21 -1.30 5.33
CA GLU A 96 3.66 -2.30 6.31
C GLU A 96 5.17 -2.22 6.49
N ASP A 97 5.62 -2.60 7.67
CA ASP A 97 7.06 -2.73 7.96
C ASP A 97 7.86 -1.44 7.66
N LEU A 98 7.31 -0.28 7.99
CA LEU A 98 8.01 1.00 7.81
C LEU A 98 9.25 1.09 8.70
N LEU A 99 9.13 0.64 9.94
CA LEU A 99 10.15 0.81 10.97
C LEU A 99 10.91 -0.48 11.29
N TYR A 100 10.25 -1.63 11.14
CA TYR A 100 10.81 -2.95 11.46
C TYR A 100 10.37 -3.96 10.42
N GLY A 101 11.23 -4.93 10.07
CA GLY A 101 10.82 -6.11 9.32
C GLY A 101 11.31 -6.20 7.88
N GLU A 102 11.85 -5.15 7.30
CA GLU A 102 12.30 -5.11 5.89
C GLU A 102 13.32 -6.23 5.56
N ASN A 103 14.28 -6.49 6.43
CA ASN A 103 15.32 -7.50 6.19
C ASN A 103 15.13 -8.77 7.02
N ALA A 104 14.53 -8.64 8.19
CA ALA A 104 14.24 -9.77 9.07
C ALA A 104 13.15 -9.36 10.05
N GLU A 105 12.26 -10.30 10.36
CA GLU A 105 11.15 -10.07 11.30
C GLU A 105 11.63 -9.42 12.60
N GLY A 106 11.02 -8.28 12.95
CA GLY A 106 11.31 -7.48 14.14
C GLY A 106 12.69 -6.80 14.16
N ALA A 107 13.49 -6.92 13.11
CA ALA A 107 14.72 -6.13 12.98
C ALA A 107 14.39 -4.69 12.61
N ARG A 108 15.07 -3.73 13.23
CA ARG A 108 14.93 -2.32 12.89
C ARG A 108 15.41 -2.07 11.45
N ASN A 109 14.62 -1.40 10.66
CA ASN A 109 15.01 -1.00 9.31
C ASN A 109 16.14 0.04 9.35
N SER A 110 16.89 0.15 8.27
CA SER A 110 17.96 1.14 8.20
C SER A 110 17.42 2.56 8.33
N ALA A 111 18.16 3.44 8.98
CA ALA A 111 17.76 4.84 9.10
C ALA A 111 17.62 5.53 7.74
N ALA A 112 18.32 5.06 6.71
CA ALA A 112 18.20 5.58 5.34
C ALA A 112 16.88 5.14 4.71
N SER A 113 16.51 3.86 4.81
CA SER A 113 15.24 3.32 4.31
C SER A 113 14.06 4.04 4.96
N ILE A 114 14.04 4.12 6.29
CA ILE A 114 12.98 4.81 7.04
C ILE A 114 12.83 6.26 6.58
N ARG A 115 13.95 7.02 6.51
CA ARG A 115 13.89 8.43 6.09
C ARG A 115 13.35 8.60 4.69
N GLU A 116 13.76 7.74 3.76
CA GLU A 116 13.31 7.83 2.38
C GLU A 116 11.83 7.51 2.25
N SER A 117 11.35 6.42 2.88
CA SER A 117 9.93 6.08 2.92
C SER A 117 9.10 7.19 3.57
N VAL A 118 9.52 7.69 4.74
CA VAL A 118 8.83 8.81 5.42
C VAL A 118 8.77 10.06 4.52
N ARG A 119 9.85 10.39 3.82
CA ARG A 119 9.88 11.51 2.88
C ARG A 119 8.83 11.37 1.78
N ARG A 120 8.70 10.18 1.21
CA ARG A 120 7.68 9.88 0.19
C ARG A 120 6.27 9.94 0.77
N LEU A 121 6.04 9.29 1.90
CA LEU A 121 4.73 9.27 2.57
C LEU A 121 4.25 10.68 2.95
N LYS A 122 5.15 11.57 3.33
CA LYS A 122 4.83 12.98 3.61
C LYS A 122 4.34 13.76 2.38
N MET A 123 4.62 13.32 1.17
CA MET A 123 4.02 13.93 -0.03
C MET A 123 2.51 13.70 -0.06
N LEU A 124 2.04 12.55 0.40
CA LEU A 124 0.61 12.23 0.47
C LEU A 124 -0.09 13.02 1.57
N THR A 125 0.48 13.08 2.77
CA THR A 125 -0.11 13.88 3.86
C THR A 125 -0.13 15.38 3.55
N ALA A 126 0.84 15.89 2.78
CA ALA A 126 0.84 17.26 2.28
C ALA A 126 -0.31 17.53 1.28
N GLU A 127 -0.77 16.50 0.56
CA GLU A 127 -1.95 16.54 -0.31
C GLU A 127 -3.26 16.22 0.45
N GLY A 128 -3.22 16.10 1.79
CA GLY A 128 -4.38 15.80 2.62
C GLY A 128 -4.82 14.33 2.60
N LYS A 129 -4.01 13.43 2.07
CA LYS A 129 -4.34 12.00 1.97
C LYS A 129 -3.90 11.26 3.23
N PRO A 130 -4.75 10.41 3.82
CA PRO A 130 -4.36 9.58 4.96
C PRO A 130 -3.27 8.59 4.58
N VAL A 131 -2.32 8.41 5.51
CA VAL A 131 -1.30 7.39 5.45
C VAL A 131 -1.46 6.48 6.66
N PHE A 132 -1.69 5.20 6.39
CA PHE A 132 -1.76 4.15 7.39
C PHE A 132 -0.40 3.44 7.48
N VAL A 133 0.03 3.12 8.69
CA VAL A 133 1.25 2.34 8.92
C VAL A 133 0.92 1.14 9.79
N VAL A 134 1.22 -0.05 9.31
CA VAL A 134 1.04 -1.30 10.03
C VAL A 134 2.41 -1.82 10.45
N GLU A 135 2.59 -2.04 11.75
CA GLU A 135 3.83 -2.57 12.30
C GLU A 135 3.59 -3.86 13.09
N TYR A 136 4.55 -4.76 12.99
CA TYR A 136 4.54 -6.07 13.64
C TYR A 136 5.71 -6.20 14.63
N PRO A 137 5.70 -5.46 15.75
CA PRO A 137 6.79 -5.46 16.72
C PRO A 137 6.85 -6.79 17.47
N ARG A 138 8.07 -7.20 17.84
CA ARG A 138 8.31 -8.43 18.63
C ARG A 138 8.03 -8.27 20.12
N ASN A 139 8.04 -7.04 20.62
CA ASN A 139 7.90 -6.75 22.04
C ASN A 139 7.27 -5.36 22.26
N GLU A 140 6.87 -5.10 23.51
CA GLU A 140 6.19 -3.85 23.87
C GLU A 140 7.08 -2.61 23.72
N GLU A 141 8.39 -2.72 23.87
CA GLU A 141 9.31 -1.60 23.67
C GLU A 141 9.32 -1.14 22.21
N GLN A 142 9.40 -2.09 21.28
CA GLN A 142 9.25 -1.80 19.85
C GLN A 142 7.88 -1.24 19.51
N ALA A 143 6.81 -1.80 20.09
CA ALA A 143 5.46 -1.32 19.90
C ALA A 143 5.28 0.14 20.35
N LYS A 144 5.81 0.47 21.54
CA LYS A 144 5.80 1.83 22.07
C LYS A 144 6.58 2.81 21.18
N THR A 145 7.75 2.38 20.72
CA THR A 145 8.58 3.17 19.81
C THR A 145 7.87 3.40 18.48
N ALA A 146 7.26 2.36 17.90
CA ALA A 146 6.51 2.45 16.66
C ALA A 146 5.33 3.42 16.79
N ARG A 147 4.49 3.29 17.81
CA ARG A 147 3.36 4.20 18.05
C ARG A 147 3.82 5.65 18.10
N ARG A 148 4.91 5.95 18.81
CA ARG A 148 5.46 7.30 18.91
C ARG A 148 5.94 7.81 17.56
N GLU A 149 6.79 7.08 16.85
CA GLU A 149 7.36 7.53 15.59
C GLU A 149 6.33 7.69 14.48
N ILE A 150 5.32 6.81 14.43
CA ILE A 150 4.19 6.91 13.51
C ILE A 150 3.40 8.19 13.81
N SER A 151 3.07 8.43 15.08
CA SER A 151 2.34 9.64 15.53
C SER A 151 3.13 10.92 15.24
N ASP A 152 4.44 10.94 15.53
CA ASP A 152 5.32 12.09 15.28
C ASP A 152 5.35 12.49 13.80
N ASN A 153 5.18 11.51 12.90
CA ASN A 153 5.07 11.71 11.47
C ASN A 153 3.65 12.06 10.99
N LYS A 154 2.66 12.10 11.89
CA LYS A 154 1.23 12.33 11.59
C LYS A 154 0.62 11.24 10.70
N PHE A 155 1.09 10.02 10.86
CA PHE A 155 0.51 8.84 10.23
C PHE A 155 -0.48 8.15 11.18
N ILE A 156 -1.36 7.35 10.63
CA ILE A 156 -2.33 6.53 11.38
C ILE A 156 -1.72 5.15 11.59
N GLY A 157 -1.47 4.76 12.84
CA GLY A 157 -0.75 3.52 13.16
C GLY A 157 -1.66 2.38 13.58
N LEU A 158 -1.38 1.19 13.10
CA LEU A 158 -1.87 -0.08 13.62
C LEU A 158 -0.67 -0.92 14.07
N ILE A 159 -0.71 -1.37 15.32
CA ILE A 159 0.23 -2.35 15.85
C ILE A 159 -0.50 -3.69 15.91
N ALA A 160 -0.01 -4.66 15.16
CA ALA A 160 -0.66 -5.96 15.01
C ALA A 160 0.34 -7.11 15.18
N LYS A 161 -0.18 -8.34 15.26
CA LYS A 161 0.63 -9.54 15.09
C LYS A 161 0.69 -9.88 13.60
N ARG A 162 1.84 -10.38 13.14
CA ARG A 162 2.03 -10.71 11.71
C ARG A 162 1.05 -11.76 11.18
N ALA A 163 0.56 -12.64 12.04
CA ALA A 163 -0.45 -13.62 11.64
C ALA A 163 -1.82 -12.99 11.29
N LEU A 164 -2.08 -11.75 11.74
CA LEU A 164 -3.35 -11.02 11.55
C LEU A 164 -4.61 -11.80 11.99
N ASP A 165 -4.42 -12.76 12.89
CA ASP A 165 -5.48 -13.61 13.44
C ASP A 165 -6.13 -13.05 14.72
N GLN A 166 -5.60 -11.93 15.21
CA GLN A 166 -6.06 -11.20 16.39
C GLN A 166 -5.86 -9.68 16.13
N LEU A 167 -6.95 -8.95 16.25
CA LEU A 167 -6.97 -7.49 16.27
C LEU A 167 -6.98 -6.99 17.70
#